data_60335a6163c8b20630e3ad164b9f4da8
#
_entry.id   60335a6163c8b20630e3ad164b9f4da8
#
_cell.length_a   1.000
_cell.length_b   1.000
_cell.length_c   1.000
_cell.angle_alpha   90.00
_cell.angle_beta   90.00
_cell.angle_gamma   90.00
#
_symmetry.space_group_name_H-M   'P 1'
#
loop_
_entity.id
_entity.type
_entity.pdbx_description
1 polymer ?
#
loop_
_entity_poly.entity_id
_entity_poly.type
_entity_poly.pdbx_seq_one_letter_code
_entity_poly.pdbx_strand_id
1 'polypeptide(L)'
;MCSVLLMDVAILVYFILFSLPFLIVFLPFILAWLKGAKKLRVAHEKYSKALQIMFRRLFNAETASRIINPLECVYEAQNSCRIRGKIWLVDRRAYFYYFAKLFKPINDIIFFSITTNFTPGLSLILVSREHGKLVEQAMAYMEQLEYVELRGLEDYFILTDNVGGLRHVLDEFTVRELVNMKKNFLYIIIDYTEPNVEFYVEVNEKNYASLLPRAVMLAKNIMERTKKISPRKERIDTIKMLKRALKVRE
;
A
#
# COMPACT_ATOMS: atom_id res chain seq x y z
N MET A 1 27.07 -29.45 -57.55
CA MET A 1 26.64 -28.11 -57.11
C MET A 1 25.15 -28.00 -56.85
N CYS A 2 24.23 -28.58 -57.64
CA CYS A 2 22.79 -28.50 -57.36
C CYS A 2 22.30 -29.17 -56.06
N SER A 3 22.91 -30.26 -55.61
CA SER A 3 22.47 -31.00 -54.41
C SER A 3 22.76 -30.26 -53.09
N VAL A 4 23.83 -29.49 -53.05
CA VAL A 4 24.18 -28.68 -51.84
C VAL A 4 23.22 -27.51 -51.70
N LEU A 5 22.86 -26.85 -52.79
CA LEU A 5 21.91 -25.73 -52.79
C LEU A 5 20.50 -26.17 -52.37
N LEU A 6 20.05 -27.37 -52.78
CA LEU A 6 18.76 -27.96 -52.38
C LEU A 6 18.73 -28.33 -50.89
N MET A 7 19.86 -28.78 -50.33
CA MET A 7 19.98 -29.12 -48.92
C MET A 7 19.94 -27.86 -48.04
N ASP A 8 20.60 -26.78 -48.47
CA ASP A 8 20.59 -25.50 -47.75
C ASP A 8 19.18 -24.85 -47.74
N VAL A 9 18.47 -24.93 -48.87
CA VAL A 9 17.08 -24.45 -48.97
C VAL A 9 16.14 -25.28 -48.11
N ALA A 10 16.30 -26.61 -48.10
CA ALA A 10 15.49 -27.48 -47.23
C ALA A 10 15.72 -27.18 -45.74
N ILE A 11 16.96 -27.00 -45.31
CA ILE A 11 17.30 -26.61 -43.92
C ILE A 11 16.70 -25.26 -43.59
N LEU A 12 16.76 -24.28 -44.45
CA LEU A 12 16.18 -22.96 -44.24
C LEU A 12 14.65 -23.02 -44.12
N VAL A 13 13.98 -23.81 -44.96
CA VAL A 13 12.53 -24.03 -44.91
C VAL A 13 12.12 -24.72 -43.59
N TYR A 14 12.86 -25.76 -43.18
CA TYR A 14 12.64 -26.41 -41.90
C TYR A 14 12.83 -25.43 -40.70
N PHE A 15 13.89 -24.64 -40.73
CA PHE A 15 14.15 -23.64 -39.69
C PHE A 15 13.02 -22.61 -39.63
N ILE A 16 12.52 -22.12 -40.76
CA ILE A 16 11.40 -21.17 -40.80
C ILE A 16 10.11 -21.83 -40.31
N LEU A 17 9.80 -23.06 -40.77
CA LEU A 17 8.59 -23.79 -40.38
C LEU A 17 8.55 -24.10 -38.89
N PHE A 18 9.70 -24.40 -38.27
CA PHE A 18 9.78 -24.66 -36.80
C PHE A 18 9.87 -23.39 -35.96
N SER A 19 10.59 -22.37 -36.42
CA SER A 19 10.75 -21.13 -35.68
C SER A 19 9.53 -20.21 -35.77
N LEU A 20 8.77 -20.23 -36.83
CA LEU A 20 7.63 -19.36 -37.05
C LEU A 20 6.49 -19.61 -36.03
N PRO A 21 6.04 -20.85 -35.75
CA PRO A 21 5.08 -21.11 -34.69
C PRO A 21 5.58 -20.71 -33.31
N PHE A 22 6.88 -20.94 -33.04
CA PHE A 22 7.51 -20.54 -31.79
C PHE A 22 7.51 -19.00 -31.61
N LEU A 23 7.85 -18.28 -32.65
CA LEU A 23 7.81 -16.82 -32.68
C LEU A 23 6.39 -16.28 -32.50
N ILE A 24 5.40 -16.85 -33.17
CA ILE A 24 3.98 -16.44 -33.04
C ILE A 24 3.48 -16.63 -31.62
N VAL A 25 3.87 -17.71 -30.94
CA VAL A 25 3.46 -17.97 -29.57
C VAL A 25 4.23 -17.11 -28.57
N PHE A 26 5.55 -17.00 -28.68
CA PHE A 26 6.40 -16.36 -27.69
C PHE A 26 6.55 -14.84 -27.86
N LEU A 27 6.42 -14.31 -29.09
CA LEU A 27 6.53 -12.88 -29.35
C LEU A 27 5.53 -12.03 -28.54
N PRO A 28 4.23 -12.42 -28.43
CA PRO A 28 3.28 -11.70 -27.56
C PRO A 28 3.70 -11.67 -26.10
N PHE A 29 4.28 -12.76 -25.56
CA PHE A 29 4.78 -12.82 -24.20
C PHE A 29 5.99 -11.89 -23.99
N ILE A 30 6.94 -11.89 -24.91
CA ILE A 30 8.10 -11.00 -24.88
C ILE A 30 7.65 -9.53 -24.95
N LEU A 31 6.73 -9.21 -25.86
CA LEU A 31 6.20 -7.85 -26.00
C LEU A 31 5.41 -7.42 -24.75
N ALA A 32 4.62 -8.31 -24.16
CA ALA A 32 3.90 -8.05 -22.90
C ALA A 32 4.88 -7.80 -21.76
N TRP A 33 5.95 -8.61 -21.67
CA TRP A 33 7.00 -8.47 -20.68
C TRP A 33 7.73 -7.12 -20.80
N LEU A 34 8.18 -6.75 -22.00
CA LEU A 34 8.86 -5.47 -22.25
C LEU A 34 7.96 -4.26 -21.95
N LYS A 35 6.72 -4.28 -22.43
CA LYS A 35 5.74 -3.23 -22.15
C LYS A 35 5.42 -3.15 -20.65
N GLY A 36 5.30 -4.28 -19.98
CA GLY A 36 5.05 -4.38 -18.56
C GLY A 36 6.21 -3.82 -17.73
N ALA A 37 7.45 -4.17 -18.06
CA ALA A 37 8.64 -3.65 -17.39
C ALA A 37 8.73 -2.11 -17.50
N LYS A 38 8.46 -1.55 -18.68
CA LYS A 38 8.40 -0.08 -18.87
C LYS A 38 7.30 0.56 -18.01
N LYS A 39 6.10 -0.05 -17.96
CA LYS A 39 4.99 0.47 -17.13
C LYS A 39 5.30 0.40 -15.64
N LEU A 40 5.97 -0.64 -15.16
CA LEU A 40 6.40 -0.74 -13.77
C LEU A 40 7.35 0.40 -13.40
N ARG A 41 8.37 0.64 -14.21
CA ARG A 41 9.32 1.72 -14.00
C ARG A 41 8.63 3.09 -13.96
N VAL A 42 7.76 3.36 -14.91
CA VAL A 42 6.98 4.62 -14.96
C VAL A 42 6.07 4.76 -13.75
N ALA A 43 5.45 3.67 -13.26
CA ALA A 43 4.62 3.71 -12.05
C ALA A 43 5.45 4.02 -10.80
N HIS A 44 6.62 3.39 -10.63
CA HIS A 44 7.54 3.72 -9.55
C HIS A 44 7.93 5.21 -9.55
N GLU A 45 8.35 5.72 -10.69
CA GLU A 45 8.75 7.13 -10.81
C GLU A 45 7.59 8.09 -10.45
N LYS A 46 6.38 7.80 -10.97
CA LYS A 46 5.19 8.64 -10.72
C LYS A 46 4.78 8.63 -9.25
N TYR A 47 4.70 7.45 -8.62
CA TYR A 47 4.26 7.33 -7.24
C TYR A 47 5.32 7.89 -6.27
N SER A 48 6.59 7.58 -6.48
CA SER A 48 7.68 8.11 -5.68
C SER A 48 7.73 9.64 -5.77
N LYS A 49 7.61 10.21 -6.97
CA LYS A 49 7.59 11.66 -7.15
C LYS A 49 6.39 12.33 -6.48
N ALA A 50 5.20 11.73 -6.59
CA ALA A 50 4.00 12.24 -5.93
C ALA A 50 4.15 12.24 -4.40
N LEU A 51 4.64 11.14 -3.82
CA LEU A 51 4.91 11.05 -2.38
C LEU A 51 5.99 12.02 -1.93
N GLN A 52 7.08 12.16 -2.68
CA GLN A 52 8.16 13.10 -2.39
C GLN A 52 7.64 14.55 -2.31
N ILE A 53 6.84 14.97 -3.28
CA ILE A 53 6.24 16.32 -3.29
C ILE A 53 5.36 16.51 -2.06
N MET A 54 4.53 15.51 -1.71
CA MET A 54 3.61 15.61 -0.58
C MET A 54 4.34 15.61 0.76
N PHE A 55 5.33 14.74 0.96
CA PHE A 55 6.10 14.70 2.20
C PHE A 55 6.94 15.97 2.38
N ARG A 56 7.54 16.50 1.31
CA ARG A 56 8.22 17.79 1.37
C ARG A 56 7.26 18.93 1.74
N ARG A 57 6.08 18.97 1.12
CA ARG A 57 5.08 20.02 1.36
C ARG A 57 4.46 19.97 2.75
N LEU A 58 4.10 18.77 3.22
CA LEU A 58 3.31 18.59 4.46
C LEU A 58 4.18 18.42 5.70
N PHE A 59 5.35 17.80 5.56
CA PHE A 59 6.23 17.46 6.69
C PHE A 59 7.60 18.14 6.59
N ASN A 60 7.82 18.93 5.55
CA ASN A 60 9.14 19.53 5.23
C ASN A 60 10.27 18.46 5.23
N ALA A 61 9.96 17.26 4.75
CA ALA A 61 10.85 16.10 4.81
C ALA A 61 11.43 15.80 3.44
N GLU A 62 12.74 15.61 3.37
CA GLU A 62 13.42 15.13 2.17
C GLU A 62 13.28 13.62 2.08
N THR A 63 12.92 13.14 0.90
CA THR A 63 12.63 11.74 0.66
C THR A 63 13.74 11.10 -0.16
N ALA A 64 14.29 10.01 0.37
CA ALA A 64 15.11 9.07 -0.38
C ALA A 64 14.28 7.84 -0.76
N SER A 65 14.38 7.41 -2.02
CA SER A 65 13.69 6.21 -2.49
C SER A 65 14.71 5.21 -3.04
N ARG A 66 14.51 3.93 -2.75
CA ARG A 66 15.32 2.83 -3.24
C ARG A 66 14.43 1.73 -3.82
N ILE A 67 14.62 1.42 -5.07
CA ILE A 67 13.99 0.26 -5.71
C ILE A 67 14.71 -1.01 -5.23
N ILE A 68 13.97 -1.90 -4.58
CA ILE A 68 14.50 -3.20 -4.10
C ILE A 68 14.42 -4.22 -5.22
N ASN A 69 13.27 -4.27 -5.89
CA ASN A 69 13.01 -5.14 -7.03
C ASN A 69 11.98 -4.47 -7.95
N PRO A 70 11.71 -5.01 -9.17
CA PRO A 70 10.76 -4.39 -10.10
C PRO A 70 9.35 -4.15 -9.54
N LEU A 71 8.95 -4.86 -8.51
CA LEU A 71 7.61 -4.78 -7.91
C LEU A 71 7.59 -3.98 -6.60
N GLU A 72 8.75 -3.70 -6.00
CA GLU A 72 8.84 -3.10 -4.68
C GLU A 72 9.84 -1.93 -4.66
N CYS A 73 9.38 -0.81 -4.15
CA CYS A 73 10.20 0.35 -3.83
C CYS A 73 9.98 0.74 -2.37
N VAL A 74 11.08 0.95 -1.65
CA VAL A 74 11.07 1.51 -0.29
C VAL A 74 11.45 2.97 -0.37
N TYR A 75 10.80 3.78 0.43
CA TYR A 75 11.16 5.18 0.60
C TYR A 75 11.25 5.54 2.08
N GLU A 76 12.15 6.44 2.37
CA GLU A 76 12.32 7.01 3.71
C GLU A 76 12.40 8.53 3.59
N ALA A 77 11.81 9.20 4.55
CA ALA A 77 11.92 10.64 4.71
C ALA A 77 12.15 10.96 6.18
N GLN A 78 12.99 11.93 6.47
CA GLN A 78 13.32 12.30 7.83
C GLN A 78 13.39 13.81 7.96
N ASN A 79 12.73 14.31 9.00
CA ASN A 79 12.87 15.67 9.52
C ASN A 79 12.32 15.69 10.96
N SER A 80 11.23 16.39 11.22
CA SER A 80 10.54 16.41 12.52
C SER A 80 9.86 15.06 12.86
N CYS A 81 9.58 14.25 11.86
CA CYS A 81 9.10 12.86 11.98
C CYS A 81 9.88 11.97 11.02
N ARG A 82 9.93 10.68 11.31
CA ARG A 82 10.48 9.68 10.40
C ARG A 82 9.34 9.04 9.63
N ILE A 83 9.40 9.14 8.30
CA ILE A 83 8.43 8.50 7.41
C ILE A 83 9.13 7.36 6.71
N ARG A 84 8.54 6.17 6.79
CA ARG A 84 8.97 4.99 6.04
C ARG A 84 7.81 4.48 5.23
N GLY A 85 8.09 3.93 4.07
CA GLY A 85 7.03 3.33 3.30
C GLY A 85 7.50 2.43 2.20
N LYS A 86 6.53 1.75 1.62
CA LYS A 86 6.73 0.81 0.54
C LYS A 86 5.67 1.03 -0.54
N ILE A 87 6.09 0.86 -1.77
CA ILE A 87 5.23 0.82 -2.93
C ILE A 87 5.31 -0.62 -3.45
N TRP A 88 4.18 -1.33 -3.44
CA TRP A 88 4.07 -2.66 -4.04
C TRP A 88 3.27 -2.54 -5.32
N LEU A 89 3.93 -2.84 -6.43
CA LEU A 89 3.31 -2.84 -7.74
C LEU A 89 2.85 -4.24 -8.11
N VAL A 90 1.69 -4.31 -8.74
CA VAL A 90 1.25 -5.56 -9.37
C VAL A 90 2.14 -5.85 -10.59
N ASP A 91 2.52 -7.11 -10.75
CA ASP A 91 3.38 -7.52 -11.87
C ASP A 91 2.67 -7.36 -13.22
N ARG A 92 3.05 -6.31 -13.92
CA ARG A 92 2.51 -5.96 -15.25
C ARG A 92 3.23 -6.65 -16.39
N ARG A 93 4.28 -7.45 -16.11
CA ARG A 93 5.03 -8.22 -17.09
C ARG A 93 4.33 -9.52 -17.44
N ALA A 94 3.51 -10.04 -16.52
CA ALA A 94 2.75 -11.24 -16.74
C ALA A 94 1.70 -11.03 -17.85
N TYR A 95 1.65 -11.93 -18.81
CA TYR A 95 0.66 -11.89 -19.90
C TYR A 95 -0.77 -11.82 -19.37
N PHE A 96 -1.08 -12.60 -18.33
CA PHE A 96 -2.38 -12.64 -17.66
C PHE A 96 -2.78 -11.31 -17.01
N TYR A 97 -1.86 -10.40 -16.71
CA TYR A 97 -2.19 -9.08 -16.19
C TYR A 97 -3.12 -8.31 -17.14
N TYR A 98 -2.83 -8.34 -18.45
CA TYR A 98 -3.64 -7.62 -19.43
C TYR A 98 -5.03 -8.23 -19.57
N PHE A 99 -5.12 -9.55 -19.44
CA PHE A 99 -6.39 -10.27 -19.45
C PHE A 99 -7.20 -9.99 -18.18
N ALA A 100 -6.59 -10.11 -17.01
CA ALA A 100 -7.24 -9.86 -15.73
C ALA A 100 -7.76 -8.43 -15.60
N LYS A 101 -7.05 -7.44 -16.17
CA LYS A 101 -7.45 -6.03 -16.18
C LYS A 101 -8.76 -5.76 -16.93
N LEU A 102 -9.18 -6.64 -17.85
CA LEU A 102 -10.47 -6.51 -18.55
C LEU A 102 -11.66 -6.79 -17.63
N PHE A 103 -11.47 -7.61 -16.60
CA PHE A 103 -12.53 -8.06 -15.70
C PHE A 103 -12.55 -7.31 -14.37
N LYS A 104 -11.38 -6.89 -13.86
CA LYS A 104 -11.27 -6.21 -12.57
C LYS A 104 -10.17 -5.14 -12.62
N PRO A 105 -10.42 -3.96 -12.02
CA PRO A 105 -9.36 -2.99 -11.81
C PRO A 105 -8.28 -3.63 -10.93
N ILE A 106 -7.04 -3.54 -11.37
CA ILE A 106 -5.88 -4.04 -10.64
C ILE A 106 -5.18 -2.82 -10.04
N ASN A 107 -5.09 -2.79 -8.73
CA ASN A 107 -4.51 -1.69 -7.98
C ASN A 107 -3.16 -2.07 -7.40
N ASP A 108 -2.27 -1.10 -7.36
CA ASP A 108 -1.00 -1.17 -6.62
C ASP A 108 -1.27 -0.77 -5.16
N ILE A 109 -0.42 -1.23 -4.24
CA ILE A 109 -0.56 -0.90 -2.82
C ILE A 109 0.56 0.05 -2.42
N ILE A 110 0.19 1.12 -1.73
CA ILE A 110 1.13 2.03 -1.10
C ILE A 110 0.91 1.98 0.41
N PHE A 111 1.98 1.65 1.08
CA PHE A 111 2.11 1.70 2.53
C PHE A 111 2.98 2.87 2.93
N PHE A 112 2.62 3.56 4.00
CA PHE A 112 3.52 4.45 4.70
C PHE A 112 3.24 4.47 6.19
N SER A 113 4.32 4.55 6.96
CA SER A 113 4.32 4.67 8.40
C SER A 113 4.99 5.97 8.79
N ILE A 114 4.33 6.73 9.65
CA ILE A 114 4.84 7.98 10.19
C ILE A 114 5.17 7.73 11.66
N THR A 115 6.46 7.70 11.99
CA THR A 115 6.93 7.61 13.36
C THR A 115 6.95 9.01 13.96
N THR A 116 6.23 9.19 15.05
CA THR A 116 6.11 10.47 15.74
C THR A 116 7.13 10.57 16.88
N ASN A 117 7.44 11.77 17.31
CA ASN A 117 8.25 12.04 18.51
C ASN A 117 7.40 12.12 19.82
N PHE A 118 6.14 11.76 19.73
CA PHE A 118 5.21 11.71 20.87
C PHE A 118 4.48 10.36 20.87
N THR A 119 4.00 9.94 22.03
CA THR A 119 3.16 8.75 22.17
C THR A 119 1.72 9.09 21.81
N PRO A 120 1.09 8.39 20.85
CA PRO A 120 -0.32 8.57 20.53
C PRO A 120 -1.20 8.32 21.77
N GLY A 121 -2.24 9.12 21.95
CA GLY A 121 -3.13 8.99 23.13
C GLY A 121 -4.16 7.88 23.01
N LEU A 122 -4.16 7.12 21.90
CA LEU A 122 -5.05 5.98 21.68
C LEU A 122 -4.42 4.99 20.72
N SER A 123 -4.87 3.73 20.80
CA SER A 123 -4.72 2.74 19.74
C SER A 123 -5.96 2.73 18.87
N LEU A 124 -5.76 2.62 17.56
CA LEU A 124 -6.83 2.58 16.58
C LEU A 124 -6.48 1.58 15.47
N ILE A 125 -7.41 0.68 15.18
CA ILE A 125 -7.40 -0.15 13.99
C ILE A 125 -8.67 0.18 13.21
N LEU A 126 -8.53 0.71 12.01
CA LEU A 126 -9.63 1.02 11.12
C LEU A 126 -9.38 0.31 9.80
N VAL A 127 -10.24 -0.65 9.44
CA VAL A 127 -10.10 -1.52 8.28
C VAL A 127 -11.34 -1.43 7.41
N SER A 128 -11.18 -1.35 6.10
CA SER A 128 -12.30 -1.43 5.16
C SER A 128 -12.92 -2.83 5.18
N ARG A 129 -14.25 -2.92 5.33
CA ARG A 129 -14.99 -4.18 5.33
C ARG A 129 -14.97 -4.91 3.98
N GLU A 130 -14.62 -4.21 2.90
CA GLU A 130 -14.43 -4.82 1.57
C GLU A 130 -13.26 -5.83 1.57
N HIS A 131 -12.37 -5.76 2.55
CA HIS A 131 -11.17 -6.60 2.70
C HIS A 131 -11.33 -7.61 3.84
N GLY A 132 -12.20 -8.62 3.67
CA GLY A 132 -12.56 -9.60 4.71
C GLY A 132 -11.37 -10.22 5.45
N LYS A 133 -10.29 -10.59 4.74
CA LYS A 133 -9.06 -11.13 5.37
C LYS A 133 -8.40 -10.14 6.33
N LEU A 134 -8.40 -8.84 6.02
CA LEU A 134 -7.87 -7.82 6.91
C LEU A 134 -8.79 -7.62 8.12
N VAL A 135 -10.10 -7.71 7.92
CA VAL A 135 -11.06 -7.68 9.02
C VAL A 135 -10.86 -8.87 9.96
N GLU A 136 -10.70 -10.10 9.43
CA GLU A 136 -10.39 -11.30 10.24
C GLU A 136 -9.09 -11.11 11.06
N GLN A 137 -8.05 -10.55 10.46
CA GLN A 137 -6.82 -10.22 11.19
C GLN A 137 -7.06 -9.16 12.28
N ALA A 138 -7.86 -8.14 12.00
CA ALA A 138 -8.20 -7.11 12.97
C ALA A 138 -9.04 -7.67 14.14
N MET A 139 -9.93 -8.66 13.88
CA MET A 139 -10.74 -9.31 14.92
C MET A 139 -9.88 -9.99 15.99
N ALA A 140 -8.66 -10.41 15.70
CA ALA A 140 -7.74 -10.97 16.69
C ALA A 140 -7.36 -9.96 17.80
N TYR A 141 -7.59 -8.68 17.59
CA TYR A 141 -7.34 -7.62 18.60
C TYR A 141 -8.58 -7.24 19.41
N MET A 142 -9.74 -7.87 19.16
CA MET A 142 -10.99 -7.56 19.91
C MET A 142 -10.92 -7.87 21.41
N GLU A 143 -10.01 -8.74 21.83
CA GLU A 143 -9.79 -8.99 23.27
C GLU A 143 -9.16 -7.78 23.98
N GLN A 144 -8.49 -6.90 23.24
CA GLN A 144 -7.70 -5.77 23.75
C GLN A 144 -8.31 -4.41 23.43
N LEU A 145 -9.08 -4.35 22.35
CA LEU A 145 -9.66 -3.14 21.78
C LEU A 145 -11.18 -3.27 21.69
N GLU A 146 -11.86 -2.18 21.97
CA GLU A 146 -13.31 -2.10 21.87
C GLU A 146 -13.76 -1.86 20.43
N TYR A 147 -14.73 -2.64 19.97
CA TYR A 147 -15.37 -2.42 18.68
C TYR A 147 -16.32 -1.23 18.75
N VAL A 148 -16.22 -0.34 17.78
CA VAL A 148 -17.02 0.90 17.73
C VAL A 148 -17.67 1.05 16.36
N GLU A 149 -18.96 1.32 16.33
CA GLU A 149 -19.68 1.75 15.15
C GLU A 149 -19.83 3.26 15.14
N LEU A 150 -19.45 3.87 14.02
CA LEU A 150 -19.59 5.30 13.80
C LEU A 150 -20.47 5.57 12.59
N ARG A 151 -21.44 6.47 12.76
CA ARG A 151 -22.29 6.93 11.68
C ARG A 151 -21.44 7.54 10.55
N GLY A 152 -21.67 7.09 9.32
CA GLY A 152 -20.91 7.49 8.15
C GLY A 152 -19.66 6.64 7.88
N LEU A 153 -19.30 5.72 8.77
CA LEU A 153 -18.19 4.77 8.62
C LEU A 153 -18.66 3.32 8.73
N GLU A 154 -19.88 3.01 8.34
CA GLU A 154 -20.48 1.66 8.41
C GLU A 154 -19.71 0.66 7.53
N ASP A 155 -19.03 1.15 6.49
CA ASP A 155 -18.17 0.36 5.60
C ASP A 155 -16.81 0.00 6.23
N TYR A 156 -16.56 0.43 7.47
CA TYR A 156 -15.31 0.19 8.18
C TYR A 156 -15.53 -0.64 9.43
N PHE A 157 -14.53 -1.47 9.74
CA PHE A 157 -14.39 -2.15 11.01
C PHE A 157 -13.45 -1.34 11.88
N ILE A 158 -13.89 -0.88 13.04
CA ILE A 158 -13.16 0.07 13.87
C ILE A 158 -12.95 -0.52 15.26
N LEU A 159 -11.69 -0.62 15.68
CA LEU A 159 -11.29 -1.02 17.03
C LEU A 159 -10.48 0.10 17.67
N THR A 160 -10.74 0.39 18.93
CA THR A 160 -9.97 1.37 19.70
C THR A 160 -9.94 1.03 21.19
N ASP A 161 -8.94 1.51 21.88
CA ASP A 161 -8.84 1.46 23.34
C ASP A 161 -9.41 2.72 24.02
N ASN A 162 -9.78 3.74 23.24
CA ASN A 162 -10.25 5.04 23.75
C ASN A 162 -11.34 5.63 22.87
N VAL A 163 -12.60 5.26 23.13
CA VAL A 163 -13.77 5.74 22.38
C VAL A 163 -13.92 7.26 22.45
N GLY A 164 -13.64 7.86 23.61
CA GLY A 164 -13.68 9.33 23.77
C GLY A 164 -12.64 10.03 22.88
N GLY A 165 -11.40 9.52 22.89
CA GLY A 165 -10.32 10.00 22.04
C GLY A 165 -10.59 9.78 20.56
N LEU A 166 -11.22 8.66 20.18
CA LEU A 166 -11.57 8.33 18.81
C LEU A 166 -12.41 9.42 18.12
N ARG A 167 -13.38 10.01 18.82
CA ARG A 167 -14.23 11.10 18.29
C ARG A 167 -13.44 12.36 17.97
N HIS A 168 -12.31 12.61 18.65
CA HIS A 168 -11.42 13.73 18.34
C HIS A 168 -10.54 13.45 17.14
N VAL A 169 -10.18 12.19 16.90
CA VAL A 169 -9.37 11.77 15.74
C VAL A 169 -10.23 11.68 14.49
N LEU A 170 -11.38 11.03 14.60
CA LEU A 170 -12.34 10.85 13.50
C LEU A 170 -13.39 11.99 13.53
N ASP A 171 -12.93 13.21 13.28
CA ASP A 171 -13.82 14.35 13.12
C ASP A 171 -14.54 14.31 11.75
N GLU A 172 -15.43 15.26 11.55
CA GLU A 172 -16.23 15.37 10.33
C GLU A 172 -15.36 15.41 9.04
N PHE A 173 -14.25 16.12 9.08
CA PHE A 173 -13.32 16.18 7.94
C PHE A 173 -12.70 14.81 7.68
N THR A 174 -12.19 14.15 8.72
CA THR A 174 -11.57 12.81 8.62
C THR A 174 -12.57 11.77 8.12
N VAL A 175 -13.79 11.76 8.68
CA VAL A 175 -14.88 10.87 8.25
C VAL A 175 -15.21 11.10 6.77
N ARG A 176 -15.40 12.36 6.35
CA ARG A 176 -15.66 12.69 4.96
C ARG A 176 -14.56 12.22 4.00
N GLU A 177 -13.31 12.40 4.37
CA GLU A 177 -12.18 11.95 3.53
C GLU A 177 -12.09 10.43 3.48
N LEU A 178 -12.36 9.71 4.57
CA LEU A 178 -12.44 8.25 4.60
C LEU A 178 -13.56 7.74 3.69
N VAL A 179 -14.77 8.33 3.77
CA VAL A 179 -15.90 7.99 2.89
C VAL A 179 -15.54 8.20 1.43
N ASN A 180 -14.89 9.32 1.10
CA ASN A 180 -14.45 9.61 -0.26
C ASN A 180 -13.40 8.65 -0.80
N MET A 181 -12.60 8.05 0.09
CA MET A 181 -11.54 7.12 -0.27
C MET A 181 -11.92 5.65 -0.09
N LYS A 182 -13.15 5.32 0.36
CA LYS A 182 -13.52 3.97 0.84
C LYS A 182 -13.13 2.83 -0.10
N LYS A 183 -13.26 2.99 -1.42
CA LYS A 183 -12.91 1.98 -2.43
C LYS A 183 -11.41 1.73 -2.58
N ASN A 184 -10.59 2.65 -2.09
CA ASN A 184 -9.15 2.61 -2.27
C ASN A 184 -8.40 2.58 -0.95
N PHE A 185 -9.12 2.72 0.16
CA PHE A 185 -8.55 2.73 1.48
C PHE A 185 -8.60 1.32 2.07
N LEU A 186 -7.45 0.80 2.48
CA LEU A 186 -7.36 -0.53 3.09
C LEU A 186 -7.49 -0.46 4.60
N TYR A 187 -6.52 0.21 5.26
CA TYR A 187 -6.55 0.36 6.70
C TYR A 187 -5.65 1.47 7.24
N ILE A 188 -5.95 1.87 8.47
CA ILE A 188 -5.12 2.68 9.35
C ILE A 188 -4.86 1.89 10.61
N ILE A 189 -3.60 1.91 11.07
CA ILE A 189 -3.23 1.43 12.40
C ILE A 189 -2.51 2.54 13.14
N ILE A 190 -2.95 2.81 14.36
CA ILE A 190 -2.27 3.65 15.33
C ILE A 190 -1.95 2.76 16.51
N ASP A 191 -0.68 2.61 16.82
CA ASP A 191 -0.22 1.88 18.00
C ASP A 191 0.40 2.86 18.98
N TYR A 192 -0.22 3.02 20.14
CA TYR A 192 0.32 3.91 21.16
C TYR A 192 1.60 3.36 21.81
N THR A 193 1.88 2.06 21.68
CA THR A 193 3.11 1.46 22.22
C THR A 193 4.31 1.71 21.33
N GLU A 194 4.07 1.88 20.05
CA GLU A 194 5.03 2.34 19.06
C GLU A 194 4.50 3.65 18.50
N PRO A 195 5.24 4.76 18.57
CA PRO A 195 4.74 6.05 18.13
C PRO A 195 4.59 6.10 16.59
N ASN A 196 3.81 5.18 16.05
CA ASN A 196 3.59 4.96 14.65
C ASN A 196 2.14 5.16 14.25
N VAL A 197 1.94 5.80 13.10
CA VAL A 197 0.66 5.85 12.39
C VAL A 197 0.88 5.23 11.03
N GLU A 198 0.23 4.12 10.76
CA GLU A 198 0.38 3.33 9.54
C GLU A 198 -0.83 3.48 8.63
N PHE A 199 -0.57 3.62 7.34
CA PHE A 199 -1.58 3.77 6.30
C PHE A 199 -1.33 2.83 5.15
N TYR A 200 -2.42 2.21 4.65
CA TYR A 200 -2.41 1.40 3.44
C TYR A 200 -3.50 1.87 2.49
N VAL A 201 -3.12 2.18 1.28
CA VAL A 201 -4.04 2.63 0.24
C VAL A 201 -3.78 1.88 -1.07
N GLU A 202 -4.86 1.57 -1.80
CA GLU A 202 -4.80 1.05 -3.15
C GLU A 202 -4.81 2.20 -4.15
N VAL A 203 -3.88 2.18 -5.08
CA VAL A 203 -3.77 3.20 -6.12
C VAL A 203 -3.65 2.56 -7.50
N ASN A 204 -3.99 3.30 -8.52
CA ASN A 204 -3.75 2.94 -9.90
C ASN A 204 -3.33 4.16 -10.72
N GLU A 205 -2.99 3.92 -11.99
CA GLU A 205 -2.52 4.97 -12.89
C GLU A 205 -3.50 6.14 -13.08
N LYS A 206 -4.80 5.94 -12.78
CA LYS A 206 -5.83 6.96 -12.98
C LYS A 206 -6.09 7.80 -11.74
N ASN A 207 -5.98 7.18 -10.53
CA ASN A 207 -6.40 7.83 -9.28
C ASN A 207 -5.24 8.30 -8.38
N TYR A 208 -3.99 7.86 -8.60
CA TYR A 208 -2.87 8.15 -7.72
C TYR A 208 -2.66 9.66 -7.48
N ALA A 209 -2.83 10.48 -8.52
CA ALA A 209 -2.58 11.91 -8.45
C ALA A 209 -3.56 12.66 -7.53
N SER A 210 -4.79 12.15 -7.39
CA SER A 210 -5.80 12.71 -6.48
C SER A 210 -5.83 12.02 -5.13
N LEU A 211 -5.55 10.70 -5.09
CA LEU A 211 -5.71 9.88 -3.90
C LEU A 211 -4.53 10.02 -2.94
N LEU A 212 -3.28 9.99 -3.44
CA LEU A 212 -2.10 10.07 -2.59
C LEU A 212 -2.01 11.38 -1.78
N PRO A 213 -2.28 12.56 -2.36
CA PRO A 213 -2.34 13.79 -1.57
C PRO A 213 -3.35 13.74 -0.45
N ARG A 214 -4.54 13.19 -0.70
CA ARG A 214 -5.59 13.02 0.32
C ARG A 214 -5.15 12.06 1.42
N ALA A 215 -4.58 10.91 1.06
CA ALA A 215 -4.11 9.92 2.03
C ALA A 215 -3.01 10.48 2.94
N VAL A 216 -2.02 11.18 2.39
CA VAL A 216 -0.94 11.79 3.17
C VAL A 216 -1.46 12.95 4.04
N MET A 217 -2.41 13.75 3.54
CA MET A 217 -3.04 14.81 4.32
C MET A 217 -3.90 14.25 5.45
N LEU A 218 -4.65 13.18 5.19
CA LEU A 218 -5.43 12.48 6.20
C LEU A 218 -4.53 11.93 7.31
N ALA A 219 -3.41 11.28 6.93
CA ALA A 219 -2.42 10.78 7.87
C ALA A 219 -1.87 11.89 8.77
N LYS A 220 -1.52 13.03 8.19
CA LYS A 220 -1.06 14.20 8.94
C LYS A 220 -2.11 14.69 9.95
N ASN A 221 -3.36 14.84 9.51
CA ASN A 221 -4.45 15.31 10.39
C ASN A 221 -4.69 14.34 11.54
N ILE A 222 -4.74 13.05 11.28
CA ILE A 222 -4.91 12.01 12.29
C ILE A 222 -3.75 12.09 13.31
N MET A 223 -2.51 12.18 12.81
CA MET A 223 -1.32 12.30 13.65
C MET A 223 -1.37 13.56 14.56
N GLU A 224 -1.73 14.71 14.01
CA GLU A 224 -1.81 15.97 14.77
C GLU A 224 -2.93 15.93 15.82
N ARG A 225 -4.00 15.21 15.56
CA ARG A 225 -5.11 15.02 16.51
C ARG A 225 -4.79 14.04 17.61
N THR A 226 -4.12 12.93 17.29
CA THR A 226 -3.69 11.96 18.31
C THR A 226 -2.72 12.58 19.32
N LYS A 227 -1.91 13.57 18.90
CA LYS A 227 -1.05 14.35 19.80
C LYS A 227 -1.80 15.09 20.90
N LYS A 228 -3.05 15.49 20.65
CA LYS A 228 -3.87 16.25 21.59
C LYS A 228 -4.56 15.38 22.64
N ILE A 229 -4.50 14.05 22.48
CA ILE A 229 -5.12 13.11 23.38
C ILE A 229 -4.10 12.68 24.41
N SER A 230 -4.42 12.85 25.68
CA SER A 230 -3.54 12.40 26.77
C SER A 230 -3.50 10.87 26.83
N PRO A 231 -2.30 10.24 26.83
CA PRO A 231 -2.19 8.81 26.96
C PRO A 231 -2.69 8.33 28.32
N ARG A 232 -3.48 7.24 28.35
CA ARG A 232 -3.92 6.60 29.60
C ARG A 232 -2.79 5.77 30.19
N LYS A 233 -2.25 6.18 31.34
CA LYS A 233 -1.10 5.53 32.00
C LYS A 233 -1.32 4.05 32.33
N GLU A 234 -2.52 3.63 32.67
CA GLU A 234 -2.83 2.26 33.15
C GLU A 234 -2.73 1.17 32.08
N ARG A 235 -2.81 1.53 30.79
CA ARG A 235 -2.77 0.56 29.68
C ARG A 235 -1.38 0.32 29.09
N ILE A 236 -0.41 1.17 29.39
CA ILE A 236 0.96 1.06 28.85
C ILE A 236 1.61 -0.26 29.28
N ASP A 237 1.35 -0.74 30.48
CA ASP A 237 1.99 -1.95 31.01
C ASP A 237 1.37 -3.24 30.44
N THR A 238 0.06 -3.27 30.18
CA THR A 238 -0.64 -4.45 29.67
C THR A 238 -0.21 -4.80 28.24
N ILE A 239 -0.05 -3.81 27.37
CA ILE A 239 0.36 -4.06 25.96
C ILE A 239 1.86 -4.32 25.86
N LYS A 240 2.70 -3.74 26.71
CA LYS A 240 4.11 -4.14 26.82
C LYS A 240 4.26 -5.60 27.21
N MET A 241 3.42 -6.10 28.12
CA MET A 241 3.36 -7.52 28.50
C MET A 241 2.92 -8.40 27.32
N LEU A 242 1.89 -7.97 26.57
CA LEU A 242 1.41 -8.71 25.40
C LEU A 242 2.41 -8.75 24.27
N LYS A 243 3.09 -7.65 23.95
CA LYS A 243 4.19 -7.65 22.95
C LYS A 243 5.35 -8.56 23.36
N ARG A 244 5.68 -8.66 24.65
CA ARG A 244 6.68 -9.61 25.15
C ARG A 244 6.23 -11.05 24.96
N ALA A 245 4.94 -11.35 25.23
CA ALA A 245 4.38 -12.67 25.02
C ALA A 245 4.31 -13.11 23.54
N LEU A 246 4.07 -12.19 22.63
CA LEU A 246 4.06 -12.44 21.19
C LEU A 246 5.47 -12.64 20.61
N LYS A 247 6.48 -11.88 21.09
CA LYS A 247 7.88 -12.07 20.67
C LYS A 247 8.52 -13.39 21.14
N VAL A 248 7.95 -14.05 22.12
CA VAL A 248 8.40 -15.38 22.60
C VAL A 248 7.85 -16.51 21.72
N ARG A 249 6.92 -16.23 20.78
CA ARG A 249 6.33 -17.22 19.88
C ARG A 249 6.86 -17.16 18.43
N GLU A 250 7.76 -16.22 18.12
CA GLU A 250 8.56 -16.19 16.88
C GLU A 250 9.94 -16.82 17.13
#